data_18f3a19b9578df914ebbaa245f662665
#
_entry.id   18f3a19b9578df914ebbaa245f662665
#
_cell.length_a   1.000
_cell.length_b   1.000
_cell.length_c   1.000
_cell.angle_alpha   90.00
_cell.angle_beta   90.00
_cell.angle_gamma   90.00
#
_symmetry.space_group_name_H-M   'P 1'
#
loop_
_entity.id
_entity.type
_entity.pdbx_description
1 polymer ?
#
loop_
_entity_poly.entity_id
_entity_poly.type
_entity_poly.pdbx_seq_one_letter_code
_entity_poly.pdbx_strand_id
1 'polypeptide(L)'
;MTTPQTPSNTTIKHLVISSGGPAGHMMYSILRTLNVKGIWDFKNIRSIYGSSIGSYIAIILSLQYDWSVIDDYLIKRPWEKVFTRSSGTLGGGGGGGNGSGSTGSNHHETDSNTTFSGAKSKIENILRFYNNHGVYGLKEFTETLRPVLQGKDISVQITLREFFEKTGVELHFIVTEINKYCVIDFNYKTHPNQSLVEACYMSCCYPFGFTPIYRDGCCYLDGGIINDYPVNDCIRDQKCNLSEILGIKMLWETKPANLTEKSSVLQFISTFFNQIRSNFFENRVTRAIPNEVVCVSKVFSLQDWLNWVKDENYRRELVLRGETFANVFLSYRRNYHESYFNTKETENTVLEKNDIMEQSPNTLIETDPVVSTDHDAETAETAETTVLLGTTTTTTTFEIHNTDDVTMV
;
A
#
# COMPACT_ATOMS: atom_id res chain seq x y z
N MET A 1 28.49 -13.71 -15.16
CA MET A 1 28.06 -14.25 -13.87
C MET A 1 28.21 -13.13 -12.86
N THR A 2 27.14 -12.47 -12.48
CA THR A 2 27.15 -11.44 -11.43
C THR A 2 27.00 -12.15 -10.10
N THR A 3 28.04 -12.10 -9.29
CA THR A 3 28.05 -12.59 -7.91
C THR A 3 26.86 -12.01 -7.15
N PRO A 4 26.08 -12.82 -6.39
CA PRO A 4 25.03 -12.32 -5.50
C PRO A 4 25.70 -11.39 -4.47
N GLN A 5 25.34 -10.11 -4.51
CA GLN A 5 25.79 -9.16 -3.50
C GLN A 5 25.23 -9.58 -2.15
N THR A 6 26.09 -9.68 -1.15
CA THR A 6 25.74 -9.74 0.25
C THR A 6 24.60 -8.77 0.55
N PRO A 7 23.55 -9.14 1.31
CA PRO A 7 22.59 -8.16 1.80
C PRO A 7 23.37 -7.21 2.71
N SER A 8 23.87 -6.14 2.11
CA SER A 8 24.48 -5.04 2.84
C SER A 8 23.45 -4.53 3.84
N ASN A 9 23.93 -4.12 5.00
CA ASN A 9 23.14 -3.41 6.02
C ASN A 9 22.72 -2.03 5.47
N THR A 10 22.06 -2.04 4.30
CA THR A 10 21.75 -0.84 3.51
C THR A 10 20.60 -0.13 4.22
N THR A 11 20.85 1.11 4.58
CA THR A 11 19.85 1.96 5.22
C THR A 11 18.72 2.26 4.25
N ILE A 12 17.48 2.03 4.64
CA ILE A 12 16.28 2.41 3.87
C ILE A 12 16.18 3.94 3.86
N LYS A 13 16.03 4.51 2.66
CA LYS A 13 15.93 5.96 2.43
C LYS A 13 14.63 6.35 1.72
N HIS A 14 14.00 5.41 1.05
CA HIS A 14 12.81 5.65 0.23
C HIS A 14 11.72 4.65 0.59
N LEU A 15 10.50 5.15 0.79
CA LEU A 15 9.33 4.32 0.98
C LEU A 15 8.45 4.40 -0.27
N VAL A 16 7.89 3.26 -0.67
CA VAL A 16 6.92 3.18 -1.76
C VAL A 16 5.68 2.45 -1.22
N ILE A 17 4.54 3.14 -1.26
CA ILE A 17 3.31 2.65 -0.63
C ILE A 17 2.21 2.63 -1.69
N SER A 18 1.67 1.43 -1.93
CA SER A 18 0.66 1.24 -2.95
C SER A 18 -0.71 1.82 -2.59
N SER A 19 -1.60 1.85 -3.57
CA SER A 19 -3.02 2.10 -3.35
C SER A 19 -3.66 0.97 -2.55
N GLY A 20 -4.82 1.21 -1.90
CA GLY A 20 -5.41 0.16 -1.10
C GLY A 20 -6.72 0.50 -0.37
N GLY A 21 -7.21 1.73 -0.41
CA GLY A 21 -8.41 2.13 0.33
C GLY A 21 -8.36 1.73 1.82
N PRO A 22 -9.37 1.04 2.38
CA PRO A 22 -9.37 0.58 3.77
C PRO A 22 -8.19 -0.32 4.16
N ALA A 23 -7.58 -1.06 3.20
CA ALA A 23 -6.38 -1.85 3.44
C ALA A 23 -5.14 -1.00 3.78
N GLY A 24 -5.23 0.32 3.68
CA GLY A 24 -4.21 1.23 4.20
C GLY A 24 -3.83 0.96 5.65
N HIS A 25 -4.76 0.45 6.47
CA HIS A 25 -4.48 0.04 7.85
C HIS A 25 -3.49 -1.13 7.93
N MET A 26 -3.55 -2.07 6.99
CA MET A 26 -2.56 -3.15 6.88
C MET A 26 -1.19 -2.59 6.50
N MET A 27 -1.13 -1.73 5.47
CA MET A 27 0.12 -1.12 5.01
C MET A 27 0.77 -0.25 6.10
N TYR A 28 -0.04 0.55 6.81
CA TYR A 28 0.40 1.29 7.98
C TYR A 28 1.01 0.37 9.05
N SER A 29 0.32 -0.71 9.38
CA SER A 29 0.76 -1.67 10.40
C SER A 29 2.06 -2.38 9.99
N ILE A 30 2.23 -2.73 8.72
CA ILE A 30 3.48 -3.27 8.19
C ILE A 30 4.61 -2.26 8.43
N LEU A 31 4.44 -1.00 8.03
CA LEU A 31 5.45 0.05 8.19
C LEU A 31 5.80 0.27 9.66
N ARG A 32 4.79 0.36 10.54
CA ARG A 32 4.98 0.47 11.98
C ARG A 32 5.80 -0.70 12.54
N THR A 33 5.40 -1.93 12.23
CA THR A 33 6.06 -3.14 12.73
C THR A 33 7.52 -3.20 12.27
N LEU A 34 7.78 -2.90 11.00
CA LEU A 34 9.12 -2.90 10.45
C LEU A 34 10.01 -1.79 11.04
N ASN A 35 9.44 -0.61 11.35
CA ASN A 35 10.15 0.44 12.06
C ASN A 35 10.52 0.02 13.49
N VAL A 36 9.57 -0.50 14.25
CA VAL A 36 9.79 -1.01 15.62
C VAL A 36 10.83 -2.14 15.65
N LYS A 37 10.91 -2.93 14.58
CA LYS A 37 11.93 -4.00 14.41
C LYS A 37 13.26 -3.50 13.82
N GLY A 38 13.42 -2.19 13.62
CA GLY A 38 14.68 -1.58 13.17
C GLY A 38 15.03 -1.79 11.70
N ILE A 39 14.05 -2.18 10.86
CA ILE A 39 14.26 -2.33 9.41
C ILE A 39 14.44 -0.97 8.73
N TRP A 40 13.74 0.05 9.21
CA TRP A 40 13.85 1.43 8.74
C TRP A 40 13.68 2.42 9.90
N ASP A 41 14.12 3.67 9.68
CA ASP A 41 14.05 4.72 10.69
C ASP A 41 13.66 6.04 10.01
N PHE A 42 12.77 6.81 10.62
CA PHE A 42 12.29 8.10 10.10
C PHE A 42 13.42 9.05 9.70
N LYS A 43 14.49 9.10 10.53
CA LYS A 43 15.64 10.01 10.31
C LYS A 43 16.39 9.75 9.00
N ASN A 44 16.24 8.56 8.43
CA ASN A 44 16.94 8.17 7.21
C ASN A 44 16.06 8.36 5.96
N ILE A 45 14.74 8.56 6.14
CA ILE A 45 13.81 8.67 5.01
C ILE A 45 13.97 10.00 4.33
N ARG A 46 14.21 9.95 3.02
CA ARG A 46 14.37 11.12 2.12
C ARG A 46 13.13 11.35 1.27
N SER A 47 12.51 10.28 0.79
CA SER A 47 11.29 10.39 -0.02
C SER A 47 10.28 9.31 0.28
N ILE A 48 9.00 9.62 0.05
CA ILE A 48 7.90 8.67 0.14
C ILE A 48 7.02 8.83 -1.10
N TYR A 49 6.89 7.76 -1.87
CA TYR A 49 6.03 7.65 -3.05
C TYR A 49 4.72 6.95 -2.65
N GLY A 50 3.62 7.63 -2.79
CA GLY A 50 2.31 7.10 -2.43
C GLY A 50 1.29 7.19 -3.57
N SER A 51 0.45 6.18 -3.68
CA SER A 51 -0.74 6.20 -4.52
C SER A 51 -1.97 6.03 -3.64
N SER A 52 -3.01 6.85 -3.83
CA SER A 52 -4.25 6.78 -3.04
C SER A 52 -3.98 6.84 -1.54
N ILE A 53 -4.47 5.86 -0.77
CA ILE A 53 -4.24 5.77 0.68
C ILE A 53 -2.74 5.76 1.04
N GLY A 54 -1.86 5.32 0.12
CA GLY A 54 -0.41 5.41 0.30
C GLY A 54 0.06 6.86 0.42
N SER A 55 -0.54 7.79 -0.31
CA SER A 55 -0.31 9.24 -0.19
C SER A 55 -0.73 9.78 1.17
N TYR A 56 -1.85 9.31 1.69
CA TYR A 56 -2.35 9.68 3.02
C TYR A 56 -1.41 9.18 4.12
N ILE A 57 -0.97 7.93 4.04
CA ILE A 57 0.01 7.34 4.95
C ILE A 57 1.34 8.10 4.89
N ALA A 58 1.78 8.52 3.69
CA ALA A 58 3.01 9.30 3.51
C ALA A 58 3.00 10.60 4.33
N ILE A 59 1.88 11.34 4.34
CA ILE A 59 1.74 12.55 5.18
C ILE A 59 1.87 12.18 6.66
N ILE A 60 1.13 11.17 7.13
CA ILE A 60 1.13 10.76 8.55
C ILE A 60 2.53 10.36 9.01
N LEU A 61 3.26 9.57 8.21
CA LEU A 61 4.63 9.15 8.54
C LEU A 61 5.59 10.35 8.61
N SER A 62 5.46 11.31 7.69
CA SER A 62 6.32 12.49 7.64
C SER A 62 6.16 13.42 8.84
N LEU A 63 5.03 13.34 9.53
CA LEU A 63 4.77 14.09 10.76
C LEU A 63 5.46 13.49 12.00
N GLN A 64 5.98 12.28 11.90
CA GLN A 64 6.78 11.61 12.94
C GLN A 64 6.13 11.67 14.35
N TYR A 65 4.86 11.32 14.41
CA TYR A 65 4.18 11.09 15.68
C TYR A 65 4.60 9.74 16.29
N ASP A 66 4.51 9.64 17.61
CA ASP A 66 4.61 8.35 18.28
C ASP A 66 3.56 7.38 17.75
N TRP A 67 3.93 6.11 17.60
CA TRP A 67 3.03 5.09 17.04
C TRP A 67 1.71 4.98 17.80
N SER A 68 1.72 5.15 19.12
CA SER A 68 0.50 5.15 19.94
C SER A 68 -0.48 6.26 19.56
N VAL A 69 0.03 7.43 19.20
CA VAL A 69 -0.79 8.57 18.75
C VAL A 69 -1.40 8.28 17.39
N ILE A 70 -0.60 7.68 16.47
CA ILE A 70 -1.09 7.31 15.16
C ILE A 70 -2.11 6.17 15.26
N ASP A 71 -1.89 5.17 16.14
CA ASP A 71 -2.85 4.09 16.41
C ASP A 71 -4.19 4.66 16.91
N ASP A 72 -4.16 5.56 17.88
CA ASP A 72 -5.38 6.21 18.38
C ASP A 72 -6.10 7.00 17.30
N TYR A 73 -5.34 7.69 16.47
CA TYR A 73 -5.89 8.46 15.36
C TYR A 73 -6.49 7.56 14.27
N LEU A 74 -5.80 6.54 13.80
CA LEU A 74 -6.26 5.69 12.70
C LEU A 74 -7.34 4.70 13.13
N ILE A 75 -7.20 4.11 14.33
CA ILE A 75 -8.04 3.01 14.78
C ILE A 75 -9.26 3.50 15.55
N LYS A 76 -9.04 4.33 16.61
CA LYS A 76 -10.09 4.69 17.58
C LYS A 76 -10.92 5.90 17.17
N ARG A 77 -10.45 6.70 16.21
CA ARG A 77 -11.19 7.88 15.76
C ARG A 77 -12.58 7.49 15.26
N PRO A 78 -13.63 8.24 15.63
CA PRO A 78 -14.99 8.01 15.13
C PRO A 78 -15.14 8.53 13.69
N TRP A 79 -14.61 7.78 12.72
CA TRP A 79 -14.58 8.15 11.30
C TRP A 79 -15.97 8.43 10.73
N GLU A 80 -17.00 7.74 11.24
CA GLU A 80 -18.38 7.99 10.83
C GLU A 80 -18.76 9.47 11.01
N LYS A 81 -18.34 10.11 12.11
CA LYS A 81 -18.64 11.53 12.34
C LYS A 81 -17.96 12.47 11.36
N VAL A 82 -16.83 12.06 10.79
CA VAL A 82 -16.11 12.85 9.78
C VAL A 82 -16.88 12.85 8.46
N PHE A 83 -17.40 11.67 8.06
CA PHE A 83 -18.11 11.49 6.80
C PHE A 83 -19.63 11.80 6.86
N THR A 84 -20.22 11.90 8.05
CA THR A 84 -21.64 12.24 8.21
C THR A 84 -21.90 13.72 8.52
N ARG A 85 -20.94 14.44 9.11
CA ARG A 85 -21.11 15.85 9.51
C ARG A 85 -21.40 16.81 8.36
N SER A 86 -21.14 16.44 7.14
CA SER A 86 -21.28 17.29 5.96
C SER A 86 -22.70 17.40 5.41
N SER A 87 -23.61 16.54 5.83
CA SER A 87 -25.02 16.55 5.38
C SER A 87 -25.90 17.61 6.06
N GLY A 88 -25.36 18.36 7.03
CA GLY A 88 -26.17 19.26 7.87
C GLY A 88 -26.00 20.77 7.67
N THR A 89 -25.15 21.24 6.72
CA THR A 89 -24.92 22.70 6.60
C THR A 89 -25.05 23.19 5.15
N LEU A 90 -26.27 23.13 4.63
CA LEU A 90 -26.70 23.97 3.53
C LEU A 90 -27.81 24.88 4.04
N GLY A 91 -27.51 26.14 4.29
CA GLY A 91 -28.50 27.20 4.44
C GLY A 91 -28.50 27.87 5.82
N GLY A 92 -28.19 29.16 5.82
CA GLY A 92 -28.56 30.03 6.91
C GLY A 92 -27.54 31.10 7.20
N GLY A 93 -27.38 32.03 6.25
CA GLY A 93 -26.92 33.37 6.58
C GLY A 93 -28.10 34.18 7.13
N GLY A 94 -27.91 34.87 8.27
CA GLY A 94 -28.64 36.03 8.61
C GLY A 94 -29.78 35.89 9.62
N GLY A 95 -29.69 36.67 10.72
CA GLY A 95 -30.85 37.14 11.46
C GLY A 95 -30.83 36.79 12.96
N GLY A 96 -30.37 37.71 13.78
CA GLY A 96 -30.56 37.70 15.23
C GLY A 96 -32.03 37.84 15.62
N GLY A 97 -32.38 37.32 16.78
CA GLY A 97 -33.68 37.51 17.40
C GLY A 97 -33.74 36.86 18.78
N ASN A 98 -33.66 37.68 19.82
CA ASN A 98 -33.93 37.36 21.20
C ASN A 98 -35.38 36.87 21.37
N GLY A 99 -35.65 35.96 22.27
CA GLY A 99 -37.01 35.62 22.71
C GLY A 99 -37.00 34.52 23.77
N SER A 100 -37.22 34.92 24.98
CA SER A 100 -37.35 34.18 26.21
C SER A 100 -38.65 33.33 26.32
N GLY A 101 -38.55 32.20 27.02
CA GLY A 101 -39.59 31.82 28.02
C GLY A 101 -40.51 30.65 27.69
N SER A 102 -40.49 29.68 28.61
CA SER A 102 -41.68 29.02 29.20
C SER A 102 -41.98 27.58 28.77
N THR A 103 -41.76 26.72 29.80
CA THR A 103 -42.62 25.63 30.33
C THR A 103 -43.21 24.54 29.45
N GLY A 104 -42.75 23.35 29.70
CA GLY A 104 -43.40 22.07 30.06
C GLY A 104 -44.56 21.56 29.25
N SER A 105 -44.36 20.40 28.65
CA SER A 105 -45.27 19.27 28.72
C SER A 105 -44.67 18.02 28.07
N ASN A 106 -44.69 16.89 28.80
CA ASN A 106 -44.39 15.55 28.35
C ASN A 106 -45.42 15.10 27.30
N HIS A 107 -44.95 14.80 26.11
CA HIS A 107 -45.63 13.88 25.20
C HIS A 107 -44.66 12.89 24.65
N HIS A 108 -44.96 11.62 24.84
CA HIS A 108 -44.37 10.49 24.13
C HIS A 108 -44.58 10.70 22.63
N GLU A 109 -43.53 11.08 21.93
CA GLU A 109 -43.49 11.00 20.47
C GLU A 109 -42.68 9.78 20.05
N THR A 110 -43.39 8.88 19.43
CA THR A 110 -42.98 7.63 18.82
C THR A 110 -41.99 7.85 17.65
N ASP A 111 -41.08 6.93 17.53
CA ASP A 111 -39.98 6.65 16.58
C ASP A 111 -40.14 6.94 15.05
N SER A 112 -40.86 7.95 14.67
CA SER A 112 -40.98 8.31 13.22
C SER A 112 -39.88 9.24 12.67
N ASN A 113 -39.12 9.91 13.57
CA ASN A 113 -38.12 10.90 13.14
C ASN A 113 -36.78 10.28 12.67
N THR A 114 -36.42 9.07 13.10
CA THR A 114 -35.18 8.38 12.73
C THR A 114 -35.23 7.83 11.29
N THR A 115 -36.37 7.35 10.85
CA THR A 115 -36.59 6.81 9.50
C THR A 115 -36.62 7.92 8.45
N PHE A 116 -37.18 9.07 8.76
CA PHE A 116 -37.26 10.22 7.82
C PHE A 116 -35.88 10.90 7.63
N SER A 117 -35.08 10.99 8.69
CA SER A 117 -33.71 11.51 8.63
C SER A 117 -32.80 10.61 7.77
N GLY A 118 -32.94 9.29 7.89
CA GLY A 118 -32.15 8.33 7.10
C GLY A 118 -32.53 8.33 5.60
N ALA A 119 -33.79 8.54 5.26
CA ALA A 119 -34.25 8.64 3.87
C ALA A 119 -33.75 9.94 3.21
N LYS A 120 -33.79 11.06 3.92
CA LYS A 120 -33.29 12.35 3.46
C LYS A 120 -31.79 12.31 3.15
N SER A 121 -30.99 11.72 4.04
CA SER A 121 -29.54 11.54 3.85
C SER A 121 -29.22 10.66 2.64
N LYS A 122 -30.00 9.61 2.38
CA LYS A 122 -29.81 8.76 1.19
C LYS A 122 -30.10 9.51 -0.11
N ILE A 123 -31.18 10.31 -0.14
CA ILE A 123 -31.53 11.12 -1.33
C ILE A 123 -30.48 12.18 -1.58
N GLU A 124 -29.99 12.86 -0.55
CA GLU A 124 -28.90 13.84 -0.66
C GLU A 124 -27.62 13.22 -1.23
N ASN A 125 -27.25 12.02 -0.78
CA ASN A 125 -26.08 11.32 -1.31
C ASN A 125 -26.24 10.90 -2.78
N ILE A 126 -27.44 10.49 -3.18
CA ILE A 126 -27.75 10.18 -4.59
C ILE A 126 -27.66 11.46 -5.45
N LEU A 127 -28.20 12.58 -4.97
CA LEU A 127 -28.12 13.86 -5.67
C LEU A 127 -26.66 14.36 -5.78
N ARG A 128 -25.85 14.24 -4.72
CA ARG A 128 -24.43 14.57 -4.74
C ARG A 128 -23.67 13.69 -5.74
N PHE A 129 -23.92 12.40 -5.71
CA PHE A 129 -23.33 11.45 -6.65
C PHE A 129 -23.63 11.85 -8.11
N TYR A 130 -24.89 12.18 -8.40
CA TYR A 130 -25.31 12.56 -9.74
C TYR A 130 -24.73 13.91 -10.20
N ASN A 131 -24.77 14.93 -9.32
CA ASN A 131 -24.37 16.30 -9.69
C ASN A 131 -22.85 16.52 -9.60
N ASN A 132 -22.17 15.85 -8.67
CA ASN A 132 -20.76 16.09 -8.37
C ASN A 132 -19.86 14.90 -8.73
N HIS A 133 -20.38 13.84 -9.32
CA HIS A 133 -19.68 12.60 -9.69
C HIS A 133 -19.04 11.86 -8.49
N GLY A 134 -19.45 12.20 -7.27
CA GLY A 134 -18.96 11.60 -6.03
C GLY A 134 -19.73 12.07 -4.81
N VAL A 135 -19.60 11.33 -3.71
CA VAL A 135 -20.36 11.58 -2.46
C VAL A 135 -19.60 12.54 -1.53
N TYR A 136 -18.27 12.34 -1.38
CA TYR A 136 -17.42 13.10 -0.47
C TYR A 136 -16.50 14.03 -1.25
N GLY A 137 -16.33 15.26 -0.74
CA GLY A 137 -15.49 16.27 -1.38
C GLY A 137 -14.20 16.56 -0.61
N LEU A 138 -13.42 17.52 -1.13
CA LEU A 138 -12.19 18.01 -0.52
C LEU A 138 -12.42 18.50 0.93
N LYS A 139 -13.60 19.05 1.23
CA LYS A 139 -13.91 19.54 2.58
C LYS A 139 -13.91 18.40 3.61
N GLU A 140 -14.63 17.33 3.35
CA GLU A 140 -14.68 16.15 4.21
C GLU A 140 -13.30 15.50 4.33
N PHE A 141 -12.57 15.41 3.24
CA PHE A 141 -11.21 14.89 3.24
C PHE A 141 -10.25 15.76 4.06
N THR A 142 -10.35 17.08 3.97
CA THR A 142 -9.55 18.01 4.79
C THR A 142 -9.75 17.76 6.28
N GLU A 143 -10.99 17.47 6.71
CA GLU A 143 -11.27 17.15 8.11
C GLU A 143 -10.60 15.84 8.56
N THR A 144 -10.26 14.94 7.62
CA THR A 144 -9.48 13.75 7.97
C THR A 144 -8.05 14.09 8.37
N LEU A 145 -7.37 15.01 7.72
CA LEU A 145 -5.98 15.37 7.98
C LEU A 145 -5.80 16.50 9.00
N ARG A 146 -6.85 17.32 9.21
CA ARG A 146 -6.78 18.48 10.09
C ARG A 146 -6.18 18.19 11.47
N PRO A 147 -6.60 17.17 12.24
CA PRO A 147 -6.07 16.96 13.59
C PRO A 147 -4.58 16.65 13.62
N VAL A 148 -4.09 15.85 12.66
CA VAL A 148 -2.68 15.46 12.61
C VAL A 148 -1.78 16.60 12.12
N LEU A 149 -2.28 17.47 11.24
CA LEU A 149 -1.55 18.66 10.84
C LEU A 149 -1.51 19.69 11.97
N GLN A 150 -2.68 20.00 12.55
CA GLN A 150 -2.79 20.97 13.65
C GLN A 150 -2.02 20.56 14.91
N GLY A 151 -1.96 19.26 15.21
CA GLY A 151 -1.17 18.75 16.34
C GLY A 151 0.36 18.93 16.17
N LYS A 152 0.81 19.34 14.98
CA LYS A 152 2.19 19.75 14.68
C LYS A 152 2.29 21.24 14.30
N ASP A 153 1.28 22.04 14.65
CA ASP A 153 1.19 23.46 14.29
C ASP A 153 1.32 23.73 12.78
N ILE A 154 0.77 22.82 11.97
CA ILE A 154 0.79 22.90 10.52
C ILE A 154 -0.60 23.28 10.02
N SER A 155 -0.68 24.30 9.15
CA SER A 155 -1.91 24.71 8.51
C SER A 155 -2.37 23.66 7.48
N VAL A 156 -3.69 23.44 7.38
CA VAL A 156 -4.28 22.63 6.29
C VAL A 156 -4.10 23.26 4.90
N GLN A 157 -3.71 24.54 4.84
CA GLN A 157 -3.41 25.25 3.61
C GLN A 157 -1.95 25.16 3.18
N ILE A 158 -1.12 24.43 3.95
CA ILE A 158 0.30 24.27 3.66
C ILE A 158 0.53 23.75 2.24
N THR A 159 1.51 24.33 1.56
CA THR A 159 1.93 23.89 0.23
C THR A 159 2.89 22.71 0.28
N LEU A 160 3.10 22.04 -0.83
CA LEU A 160 4.05 20.93 -0.94
C LEU A 160 5.48 21.39 -0.61
N ARG A 161 5.87 22.59 -1.04
CA ARG A 161 7.19 23.17 -0.72
C ARG A 161 7.34 23.45 0.76
N GLU A 162 6.39 24.16 1.36
CA GLU A 162 6.45 24.50 2.79
C GLU A 162 6.46 23.23 3.67
N PHE A 163 5.73 22.19 3.27
CA PHE A 163 5.73 20.92 3.99
C PHE A 163 7.09 20.21 3.88
N PHE A 164 7.69 20.20 2.69
CA PHE A 164 9.05 19.68 2.50
C PHE A 164 10.07 20.46 3.36
N GLU A 165 10.00 21.80 3.38
CA GLU A 165 10.89 22.64 4.19
C GLU A 165 10.77 22.36 5.70
N LYS A 166 9.56 21.99 6.16
CA LYS A 166 9.31 21.63 7.57
C LYS A 166 9.75 20.23 7.94
N THR A 167 9.61 19.26 7.04
CA THR A 167 9.80 17.83 7.35
C THR A 167 11.10 17.26 6.82
N GLY A 168 11.67 17.86 5.78
CA GLY A 168 12.82 17.33 5.03
C GLY A 168 12.51 16.10 4.20
N VAL A 169 11.24 15.67 4.13
CA VAL A 169 10.80 14.46 3.40
C VAL A 169 10.12 14.85 2.10
N GLU A 170 10.65 14.37 0.99
CA GLU A 170 10.06 14.55 -0.34
C GLU A 170 8.86 13.63 -0.52
N LEU A 171 7.66 14.21 -0.63
CA LEU A 171 6.43 13.46 -0.88
C LEU A 171 6.07 13.47 -2.35
N HIS A 172 5.72 12.31 -2.88
CA HIS A 172 5.24 12.10 -4.24
C HIS A 172 3.82 11.55 -4.19
N PHE A 173 2.86 12.34 -4.65
CA PHE A 173 1.45 11.97 -4.73
C PHE A 173 1.09 11.61 -6.15
N ILE A 174 0.85 10.33 -6.38
CA ILE A 174 0.50 9.81 -7.69
C ILE A 174 -0.98 10.05 -7.94
N VAL A 175 -1.29 10.71 -9.04
CA VAL A 175 -2.63 11.13 -9.44
C VAL A 175 -2.88 10.72 -10.88
N THR A 176 -4.11 10.31 -11.19
CA THR A 176 -4.56 10.08 -12.56
C THR A 176 -5.21 11.32 -13.13
N GLU A 177 -4.72 11.82 -14.25
CA GLU A 177 -5.43 12.80 -15.09
C GLU A 177 -6.19 12.01 -16.17
N ILE A 178 -7.54 11.99 -16.06
CA ILE A 178 -8.35 11.07 -16.85
C ILE A 178 -8.60 11.54 -18.29
N ASN A 179 -8.62 12.85 -18.55
CA ASN A 179 -8.89 13.38 -19.89
C ASN A 179 -7.76 13.04 -20.88
N LYS A 180 -6.52 13.04 -20.40
CA LYS A 180 -5.31 12.63 -21.17
C LYS A 180 -4.89 11.20 -20.89
N TYR A 181 -5.51 10.55 -19.89
CA TYR A 181 -5.20 9.23 -19.43
C TYR A 181 -3.72 9.06 -19.08
N CYS A 182 -3.22 9.95 -18.23
CA CYS A 182 -1.80 9.95 -17.82
C CYS A 182 -1.64 10.05 -16.30
N VAL A 183 -0.45 9.71 -15.83
CA VAL A 183 -0.04 9.85 -14.43
C VAL A 183 0.58 11.23 -14.23
N ILE A 184 0.15 11.93 -13.18
CA ILE A 184 0.77 13.15 -12.69
C ILE A 184 1.37 12.86 -11.31
N ASP A 185 2.63 13.21 -11.13
CA ASP A 185 3.31 13.18 -9.83
C ASP A 185 3.32 14.59 -9.22
N PHE A 186 2.48 14.79 -8.20
CA PHE A 186 2.48 16.02 -7.43
C PHE A 186 3.53 15.93 -6.33
N ASN A 187 4.58 16.72 -6.45
CA ASN A 187 5.65 16.85 -5.45
C ASN A 187 6.14 18.30 -5.39
N TYR A 188 6.96 18.63 -4.39
CA TYR A 188 7.42 20.00 -4.15
C TYR A 188 8.30 20.57 -5.29
N LYS A 189 8.92 19.73 -6.11
CA LYS A 189 9.77 20.15 -7.25
C LYS A 189 8.92 20.54 -8.46
N THR A 190 7.89 19.73 -8.74
CA THR A 190 7.04 19.90 -9.92
C THR A 190 5.86 20.86 -9.67
N HIS A 191 5.30 20.82 -8.45
CA HIS A 191 4.10 21.58 -8.06
C HIS A 191 4.28 22.25 -6.69
N PRO A 192 5.30 23.13 -6.51
CA PRO A 192 5.69 23.67 -5.20
C PRO A 192 4.55 24.38 -4.45
N ASN A 193 3.69 25.08 -5.18
CA ASN A 193 2.60 25.91 -4.63
C ASN A 193 1.28 25.16 -4.48
N GLN A 194 1.23 23.88 -4.87
CA GLN A 194 0.04 23.04 -4.70
C GLN A 194 -0.19 22.76 -3.20
N SER A 195 -1.45 22.86 -2.75
CA SER A 195 -1.84 22.47 -1.40
C SER A 195 -1.53 20.99 -1.17
N LEU A 196 -0.86 20.69 -0.06
CA LEU A 196 -0.56 19.31 0.39
C LEU A 196 -1.84 18.46 0.50
N VAL A 197 -2.86 19.01 1.15
CA VAL A 197 -4.13 18.31 1.39
C VAL A 197 -4.86 18.05 0.09
N GLU A 198 -4.86 19.02 -0.82
CA GLU A 198 -5.52 18.88 -2.11
C GLU A 198 -4.78 17.89 -3.03
N ALA A 199 -3.43 17.88 -3.04
CA ALA A 199 -2.65 16.91 -3.78
C ALA A 199 -2.91 15.47 -3.28
N CYS A 200 -2.94 15.28 -1.96
CA CYS A 200 -3.31 14.02 -1.34
C CYS A 200 -4.75 13.62 -1.67
N TYR A 201 -5.69 14.58 -1.62
CA TYR A 201 -7.08 14.34 -2.00
C TYR A 201 -7.22 13.86 -3.45
N MET A 202 -6.56 14.52 -4.40
CA MET A 202 -6.56 14.11 -5.82
C MET A 202 -6.03 12.68 -5.96
N SER A 203 -4.96 12.34 -5.23
CA SER A 203 -4.42 10.98 -5.22
C SER A 203 -5.36 9.94 -4.64
N CYS A 204 -6.23 10.32 -3.70
CA CYS A 204 -7.22 9.45 -3.03
C CYS A 204 -8.63 9.55 -3.64
N CYS A 205 -8.79 10.30 -4.72
CA CYS A 205 -10.11 10.58 -5.31
C CYS A 205 -10.64 9.38 -6.11
N TYR A 206 -10.98 8.30 -5.37
CA TYR A 206 -11.52 7.09 -5.98
C TYR A 206 -12.90 7.36 -6.60
N PRO A 207 -13.10 6.98 -7.87
CA PRO A 207 -14.35 7.23 -8.58
C PRO A 207 -15.58 6.76 -7.81
N PHE A 208 -16.65 7.54 -7.90
CA PHE A 208 -17.93 7.33 -7.23
C PHE A 208 -17.94 7.56 -5.71
N GLY A 209 -16.81 7.40 -5.02
CA GLY A 209 -16.68 7.71 -3.59
C GLY A 209 -16.41 9.20 -3.36
N PHE A 210 -15.46 9.75 -4.12
CA PHE A 210 -15.01 11.11 -3.97
C PHE A 210 -15.29 11.95 -5.24
N THR A 211 -15.59 13.23 -5.03
CA THR A 211 -15.84 14.20 -6.11
C THR A 211 -14.52 14.53 -6.81
N PRO A 212 -14.39 14.34 -8.14
CA PRO A 212 -13.20 14.70 -8.90
C PRO A 212 -12.86 16.18 -8.79
N ILE A 213 -11.57 16.53 -8.90
CA ILE A 213 -11.15 17.91 -9.06
C ILE A 213 -11.03 18.22 -10.55
N TYR A 214 -11.76 19.24 -10.97
CA TYR A 214 -11.68 19.80 -12.32
C TYR A 214 -10.90 21.10 -12.27
N ARG A 215 -9.80 21.18 -13.01
CA ARG A 215 -8.95 22.38 -13.08
C ARG A 215 -8.22 22.46 -14.41
N ASP A 216 -8.23 23.62 -15.05
CA ASP A 216 -7.50 23.90 -16.29
C ASP A 216 -7.72 22.86 -17.41
N GLY A 217 -8.97 22.41 -17.56
CA GLY A 217 -9.34 21.39 -18.54
C GLY A 217 -8.92 19.95 -18.19
N CYS A 218 -8.33 19.75 -17.03
CA CYS A 218 -7.97 18.44 -16.49
C CYS A 218 -9.02 17.94 -15.49
N CYS A 219 -9.16 16.62 -15.39
CA CYS A 219 -9.98 15.94 -14.39
C CYS A 219 -9.10 14.96 -13.61
N TYR A 220 -8.91 15.24 -12.31
CA TYR A 220 -8.02 14.48 -11.44
C TYR A 220 -8.77 13.45 -10.62
N LEU A 221 -8.26 12.23 -10.66
CA LEU A 221 -8.79 11.05 -9.99
C LEU A 221 -7.67 10.28 -9.27
N ASP A 222 -8.07 9.27 -8.51
CA ASP A 222 -7.19 8.38 -7.73
C ASP A 222 -6.03 7.82 -8.57
N GLY A 223 -4.82 7.92 -8.02
CA GLY A 223 -3.61 7.43 -8.68
C GLY A 223 -3.61 5.93 -8.94
N GLY A 224 -4.30 5.16 -8.09
CA GLY A 224 -4.46 3.72 -8.23
C GLY A 224 -5.27 3.26 -9.45
N ILE A 225 -5.78 4.19 -10.28
CA ILE A 225 -6.41 3.86 -11.56
C ILE A 225 -5.36 3.46 -12.61
N ILE A 226 -4.23 4.19 -12.67
CA ILE A 226 -3.17 3.95 -13.65
C ILE A 226 -1.90 3.43 -12.97
N ASN A 227 -1.53 3.94 -11.79
CA ASN A 227 -0.28 3.61 -11.11
C ASN A 227 -0.52 3.36 -9.62
N ASP A 228 -0.89 2.15 -9.29
CA ASP A 228 -1.21 1.74 -7.92
C ASP A 228 0.01 1.51 -7.04
N TYR A 229 1.19 1.22 -7.63
CA TYR A 229 2.43 0.99 -6.92
C TYR A 229 3.61 1.68 -7.62
N PRO A 230 3.99 2.91 -7.21
CA PRO A 230 4.91 3.78 -7.96
C PRO A 230 6.40 3.44 -7.74
N VAL A 231 6.77 2.16 -7.66
CA VAL A 231 8.16 1.74 -7.44
C VAL A 231 9.08 2.10 -8.60
N ASN A 232 8.59 1.99 -9.83
CA ASN A 232 9.37 2.36 -11.01
C ASN A 232 9.63 3.88 -11.07
N ASP A 233 8.69 4.69 -10.58
CA ASP A 233 8.85 6.14 -10.48
C ASP A 233 9.93 6.49 -9.44
N CYS A 234 9.88 5.87 -8.27
CA CYS A 234 10.90 6.03 -7.23
C CYS A 234 12.31 5.67 -7.77
N ILE A 235 12.44 4.52 -8.44
CA ILE A 235 13.73 4.08 -9.02
C ILE A 235 14.24 5.08 -10.06
N ARG A 236 13.37 5.53 -10.97
CA ARG A 236 13.71 6.48 -12.03
C ARG A 236 14.20 7.82 -11.48
N ASP A 237 13.45 8.37 -10.49
CA ASP A 237 13.64 9.72 -10.02
C ASP A 237 14.80 9.82 -9.01
N GLN A 238 14.89 8.85 -8.08
CA GLN A 238 15.88 8.86 -7.02
C GLN A 238 17.24 8.30 -7.45
N LYS A 239 17.29 7.50 -8.54
CA LYS A 239 18.51 6.85 -9.06
C LYS A 239 19.32 6.15 -7.96
N CYS A 240 18.63 5.61 -6.97
CA CYS A 240 19.19 5.02 -5.77
C CYS A 240 19.47 3.51 -5.96
N ASN A 241 20.15 2.92 -4.98
CA ASN A 241 20.28 1.47 -4.91
C ASN A 241 18.91 0.87 -4.54
N LEU A 242 18.50 -0.20 -5.22
CA LEU A 242 17.21 -0.86 -4.98
C LEU A 242 17.04 -1.34 -3.52
N SER A 243 18.15 -1.65 -2.83
CA SER A 243 18.14 -2.02 -1.42
C SER A 243 17.87 -0.86 -0.47
N GLU A 244 17.93 0.40 -0.94
CA GLU A 244 17.55 1.58 -0.17
C GLU A 244 16.03 1.86 -0.19
N ILE A 245 15.28 1.10 -0.98
CA ILE A 245 13.83 1.24 -1.12
C ILE A 245 13.14 0.15 -0.28
N LEU A 246 12.18 0.56 0.56
CA LEU A 246 11.21 -0.33 1.19
C LEU A 246 9.86 -0.12 0.51
N GLY A 247 9.35 -1.18 -0.13
CA GLY A 247 8.07 -1.18 -0.83
C GLY A 247 7.01 -1.95 -0.06
N ILE A 248 5.81 -1.36 0.02
CA ILE A 248 4.61 -2.05 0.51
C ILE A 248 3.67 -2.18 -0.66
N LYS A 249 3.59 -3.38 -1.22
CA LYS A 249 2.81 -3.69 -2.42
C LYS A 249 1.53 -4.41 -2.05
N MET A 250 0.39 -3.86 -2.49
CA MET A 250 -0.91 -4.50 -2.35
C MET A 250 -1.19 -5.37 -3.57
N LEU A 251 -1.54 -6.63 -3.34
CA LEU A 251 -2.15 -7.49 -4.35
C LEU A 251 -3.62 -7.72 -3.99
N TRP A 252 -4.45 -7.79 -5.03
CA TRP A 252 -5.87 -8.00 -4.87
C TRP A 252 -6.23 -9.44 -5.22
N GLU A 253 -6.99 -10.09 -4.33
CA GLU A 253 -7.58 -11.39 -4.64
C GLU A 253 -8.52 -11.23 -5.84
N THR A 254 -8.21 -11.88 -6.93
CA THR A 254 -9.07 -11.95 -8.11
C THR A 254 -10.10 -13.05 -7.91
N LYS A 255 -11.24 -12.71 -7.31
CA LYS A 255 -12.38 -13.64 -7.31
C LYS A 255 -13.22 -13.42 -8.55
N PRO A 256 -13.75 -14.50 -9.17
CA PRO A 256 -14.71 -14.37 -10.26
C PRO A 256 -15.87 -13.45 -9.84
N ALA A 257 -16.21 -12.51 -10.69
CA ALA A 257 -17.34 -11.63 -10.45
C ALA A 257 -18.65 -12.40 -10.58
N ASN A 258 -19.51 -12.35 -9.57
CA ASN A 258 -20.83 -12.96 -9.56
C ASN A 258 -21.92 -11.92 -9.84
N LEU A 259 -21.87 -11.28 -11.02
CA LEU A 259 -22.93 -10.40 -11.47
C LEU A 259 -24.12 -11.23 -11.95
N THR A 260 -25.31 -10.84 -11.52
CA THR A 260 -26.58 -11.43 -11.91
C THR A 260 -27.55 -10.33 -12.36
N GLU A 261 -28.66 -10.69 -12.96
CA GLU A 261 -29.73 -9.74 -13.33
C GLU A 261 -30.27 -8.94 -12.12
N LYS A 262 -30.07 -9.45 -10.89
CA LYS A 262 -30.47 -8.79 -9.65
C LYS A 262 -29.42 -7.83 -9.10
N SER A 263 -28.23 -7.77 -9.72
CA SER A 263 -27.15 -6.88 -9.30
C SER A 263 -27.55 -5.43 -9.55
N SER A 264 -27.25 -4.56 -8.58
CA SER A 264 -27.51 -3.12 -8.74
C SER A 264 -26.58 -2.51 -9.81
N VAL A 265 -27.00 -1.41 -10.42
CA VAL A 265 -26.18 -0.66 -11.38
C VAL A 265 -24.83 -0.28 -10.78
N LEU A 266 -24.78 0.13 -9.51
CA LEU A 266 -23.54 0.48 -8.83
C LEU A 266 -22.63 -0.76 -8.66
N GLN A 267 -23.19 -1.92 -8.30
CA GLN A 267 -22.46 -3.18 -8.27
C GLN A 267 -21.88 -3.54 -9.65
N PHE A 268 -22.70 -3.42 -10.69
CA PHE A 268 -22.27 -3.69 -12.06
C PHE A 268 -21.08 -2.80 -12.45
N ILE A 269 -21.22 -1.48 -12.31
CA ILE A 269 -20.18 -0.51 -12.70
C ILE A 269 -18.90 -0.73 -11.87
N SER A 270 -19.02 -0.90 -10.55
CA SER A 270 -17.84 -1.09 -9.69
C SER A 270 -17.12 -2.41 -9.99
N THR A 271 -17.87 -3.49 -10.24
CA THR A 271 -17.27 -4.77 -10.62
C THR A 271 -16.59 -4.68 -11.97
N PHE A 272 -17.25 -4.09 -12.96
CA PHE A 272 -16.68 -3.87 -14.29
C PHE A 272 -15.38 -3.06 -14.24
N PHE A 273 -15.41 -1.94 -13.51
CA PHE A 273 -14.22 -1.12 -13.31
C PHE A 273 -13.09 -1.87 -12.62
N ASN A 274 -13.39 -2.64 -11.56
CA ASN A 274 -12.38 -3.41 -10.83
C ASN A 274 -11.78 -4.53 -11.70
N GLN A 275 -12.57 -5.21 -12.54
CA GLN A 275 -12.07 -6.24 -13.45
C GLN A 275 -11.13 -5.64 -14.51
N ILE A 276 -11.49 -4.50 -15.09
CA ILE A 276 -10.60 -3.80 -16.04
C ILE A 276 -9.29 -3.41 -15.35
N ARG A 277 -9.38 -2.83 -14.16
CA ARG A 277 -8.22 -2.39 -13.39
C ARG A 277 -7.31 -3.57 -13.03
N SER A 278 -7.86 -4.69 -12.54
CA SER A 278 -7.08 -5.89 -12.22
C SER A 278 -6.32 -6.41 -13.44
N ASN A 279 -6.99 -6.54 -14.57
CA ASN A 279 -6.36 -6.99 -15.82
C ASN A 279 -5.25 -6.03 -16.28
N PHE A 280 -5.45 -4.72 -16.11
CA PHE A 280 -4.45 -3.71 -16.45
C PHE A 280 -3.19 -3.84 -15.57
N PHE A 281 -3.33 -4.11 -14.27
CA PHE A 281 -2.21 -4.24 -13.34
C PHE A 281 -1.52 -5.59 -13.41
N GLU A 282 -2.23 -6.69 -13.69
CA GLU A 282 -1.61 -8.00 -13.92
C GLU A 282 -0.60 -7.98 -15.06
N ASN A 283 -0.83 -7.14 -16.07
CA ASN A 283 0.06 -6.98 -17.22
C ASN A 283 1.14 -5.92 -17.01
N ARG A 284 1.18 -5.23 -15.86
CA ARG A 284 2.15 -4.18 -15.60
C ARG A 284 3.41 -4.73 -14.95
N VAL A 285 4.53 -4.59 -15.64
CA VAL A 285 5.83 -4.98 -15.11
C VAL A 285 6.31 -3.96 -14.09
N THR A 286 6.38 -4.36 -12.83
CA THR A 286 7.06 -3.60 -11.78
C THR A 286 8.44 -4.21 -11.52
N ARG A 287 9.44 -3.35 -11.33
CA ARG A 287 10.79 -3.82 -11.01
C ARG A 287 10.81 -4.39 -9.59
N ALA A 288 11.30 -5.61 -9.43
CA ALA A 288 11.48 -6.22 -8.12
C ALA A 288 12.55 -5.48 -7.31
N ILE A 289 12.29 -5.28 -6.03
CA ILE A 289 13.20 -4.67 -5.06
C ILE A 289 13.44 -5.62 -3.87
N PRO A 290 14.65 -5.62 -3.26
CA PRO A 290 14.98 -6.58 -2.19
C PRO A 290 14.13 -6.44 -0.91
N ASN A 291 13.67 -5.23 -0.60
CA ASN A 291 12.86 -4.96 0.58
C ASN A 291 11.42 -4.65 0.17
N GLU A 292 10.74 -5.63 -0.43
CA GLU A 292 9.33 -5.53 -0.80
C GLU A 292 8.48 -6.41 0.11
N VAL A 293 7.48 -5.81 0.75
CA VAL A 293 6.45 -6.56 1.46
C VAL A 293 5.21 -6.61 0.60
N VAL A 294 4.83 -7.80 0.21
CA VAL A 294 3.60 -8.04 -0.55
C VAL A 294 2.49 -8.42 0.42
N CYS A 295 1.44 -7.62 0.47
CA CYS A 295 0.24 -7.94 1.25
C CYS A 295 -0.95 -8.19 0.31
N VAL A 296 -1.77 -9.16 0.68
CA VAL A 296 -2.92 -9.60 -0.12
C VAL A 296 -4.22 -9.20 0.57
N SER A 297 -5.16 -8.66 -0.18
CA SER A 297 -6.50 -8.34 0.30
C SER A 297 -7.55 -8.59 -0.76
N LYS A 298 -8.78 -8.88 -0.30
CA LYS A 298 -9.94 -8.86 -1.20
C LYS A 298 -10.20 -7.44 -1.71
N VAL A 299 -10.80 -7.33 -2.88
CA VAL A 299 -11.32 -6.06 -3.38
C VAL A 299 -12.41 -5.55 -2.43
N PHE A 300 -12.28 -4.32 -1.95
CA PHE A 300 -13.23 -3.74 -1.00
C PHE A 300 -14.55 -3.38 -1.68
N SER A 301 -15.63 -3.87 -1.10
CA SER A 301 -17.00 -3.48 -1.44
C SER A 301 -17.40 -2.19 -0.73
N LEU A 302 -18.55 -1.62 -1.13
CA LEU A 302 -19.15 -0.51 -0.40
C LEU A 302 -19.46 -0.89 1.07
N GLN A 303 -19.82 -2.15 1.32
CA GLN A 303 -20.06 -2.63 2.68
C GLN A 303 -18.79 -2.65 3.52
N ASP A 304 -17.65 -3.05 2.94
CA ASP A 304 -16.35 -3.01 3.62
C ASP A 304 -15.94 -1.57 3.95
N TRP A 305 -16.22 -0.62 3.05
CA TRP A 305 -16.04 0.81 3.33
C TRP A 305 -16.90 1.28 4.51
N LEU A 306 -18.17 0.92 4.54
CA LEU A 306 -19.06 1.28 5.64
C LEU A 306 -18.63 0.64 6.96
N ASN A 307 -18.19 -0.61 6.93
CA ASN A 307 -17.64 -1.29 8.10
C ASN A 307 -16.37 -0.56 8.59
N TRP A 308 -15.46 -0.22 7.69
CA TRP A 308 -14.24 0.52 8.03
C TRP A 308 -14.55 1.86 8.71
N VAL A 309 -15.54 2.61 8.21
CA VAL A 309 -15.94 3.90 8.76
C VAL A 309 -16.54 3.74 10.16
N LYS A 310 -17.39 2.75 10.38
CA LYS A 310 -18.22 2.59 11.59
C LYS A 310 -17.57 1.76 12.68
N ASP A 311 -16.85 0.70 12.29
CA ASP A 311 -16.41 -0.34 13.23
C ASP A 311 -14.91 -0.22 13.53
N GLU A 312 -14.60 0.08 14.79
CA GLU A 312 -13.24 0.10 15.31
C GLU A 312 -12.59 -1.29 15.25
N ASN A 313 -13.35 -2.37 15.53
CA ASN A 313 -12.81 -3.72 15.52
C ASN A 313 -12.42 -4.14 14.12
N TYR A 314 -13.18 -3.75 13.10
CA TYR A 314 -12.78 -3.98 11.71
C TYR A 314 -11.45 -3.31 11.35
N ARG A 315 -11.21 -2.08 11.84
CA ARG A 315 -9.91 -1.40 11.66
C ARG A 315 -8.78 -2.10 12.41
N ARG A 316 -9.05 -2.60 13.64
CA ARG A 316 -8.08 -3.39 14.41
C ARG A 316 -7.71 -4.69 13.71
N GLU A 317 -8.68 -5.39 13.14
CA GLU A 317 -8.45 -6.60 12.35
C GLU A 317 -7.50 -6.33 11.17
N LEU A 318 -7.71 -5.25 10.42
CA LEU A 318 -6.82 -4.87 9.34
C LEU A 318 -5.39 -4.58 9.84
N VAL A 319 -5.24 -3.96 11.01
CA VAL A 319 -3.92 -3.73 11.63
C VAL A 319 -3.25 -5.05 11.99
N LEU A 320 -3.95 -5.98 12.61
CA LEU A 320 -3.41 -7.31 12.98
C LEU A 320 -2.98 -8.12 11.75
N ARG A 321 -3.76 -8.07 10.67
CA ARG A 321 -3.38 -8.69 9.39
C ARG A 321 -2.09 -8.08 8.84
N GLY A 322 -1.92 -6.75 8.94
CA GLY A 322 -0.69 -6.09 8.54
C GLY A 322 0.53 -6.54 9.35
N GLU A 323 0.39 -6.70 10.67
CA GLU A 323 1.45 -7.25 11.53
C GLU A 323 1.86 -8.66 11.10
N THR A 324 0.90 -9.49 10.68
CA THR A 324 1.19 -10.83 10.16
C THR A 324 2.06 -10.78 8.92
N PHE A 325 1.74 -9.93 7.93
CA PHE A 325 2.57 -9.76 6.72
C PHE A 325 3.99 -9.27 7.05
N ALA A 326 4.11 -8.32 7.98
CA ALA A 326 5.42 -7.85 8.44
C ALA A 326 6.24 -8.96 9.09
N ASN A 327 5.64 -9.78 9.93
CA ASN A 327 6.32 -10.89 10.60
C ASN A 327 6.73 -11.98 9.61
N VAL A 328 5.92 -12.28 8.61
CA VAL A 328 6.27 -13.19 7.51
C VAL A 328 7.51 -12.67 6.75
N PHE A 329 7.51 -11.40 6.36
CA PHE A 329 8.67 -10.76 5.71
C PHE A 329 9.94 -10.87 6.58
N LEU A 330 9.84 -10.59 7.88
CA LEU A 330 10.96 -10.69 8.81
C LEU A 330 11.50 -12.12 8.94
N SER A 331 10.62 -13.12 8.91
CA SER A 331 11.00 -14.53 8.93
C SER A 331 11.80 -14.93 7.70
N TYR A 332 11.32 -14.56 6.51
CA TYR A 332 12.04 -14.81 5.25
C TYR A 332 13.41 -14.15 5.24
N ARG A 333 13.48 -12.89 5.67
CA ARG A 333 14.75 -12.17 5.73
C ARG A 333 15.74 -12.82 6.67
N ARG A 334 15.31 -13.35 7.83
CA ARG A 334 16.14 -14.08 8.79
C ARG A 334 16.65 -15.39 8.18
N ASN A 335 15.77 -16.21 7.64
CA ASN A 335 16.13 -17.50 7.04
C ASN A 335 17.10 -17.33 5.87
N TYR A 336 16.94 -16.29 5.06
CA TYR A 336 17.86 -15.96 3.98
C TYR A 336 19.26 -15.62 4.54
N HIS A 337 19.35 -14.83 5.60
CA HIS A 337 20.62 -14.52 6.27
C HIS A 337 21.27 -15.79 6.82
N GLU A 338 20.54 -16.60 7.56
CA GLU A 338 21.07 -17.84 8.14
C GLU A 338 21.56 -18.83 7.08
N SER A 339 20.81 -19.02 6.02
CA SER A 339 21.24 -19.90 4.91
C SER A 339 22.50 -19.36 4.21
N TYR A 340 22.59 -18.05 3.98
CA TYR A 340 23.74 -17.42 3.35
C TYR A 340 25.01 -17.55 4.18
N PHE A 341 24.95 -17.36 5.50
CA PHE A 341 26.10 -17.51 6.38
C PHE A 341 26.52 -18.98 6.49
N ASN A 342 25.58 -19.90 6.64
CA ASN A 342 25.89 -21.34 6.68
C ASN A 342 26.56 -21.84 5.39
N THR A 343 26.14 -21.33 4.23
CA THR A 343 26.77 -21.66 2.94
C THR A 343 28.21 -21.14 2.88
N LYS A 344 28.45 -19.89 3.34
CA LYS A 344 29.81 -19.33 3.38
C LYS A 344 30.75 -20.02 4.37
N GLU A 345 30.23 -20.39 5.55
CA GLU A 345 31.04 -21.17 6.49
C GLU A 345 31.43 -22.54 5.91
N THR A 346 30.50 -23.17 5.17
CA THR A 346 30.80 -24.45 4.48
C THR A 346 31.81 -24.25 3.35
N GLU A 347 31.69 -23.20 2.54
CA GLU A 347 32.66 -22.86 1.48
C GLU A 347 34.05 -22.58 2.06
N ASN A 348 34.15 -21.77 3.13
CA ASN A 348 35.43 -21.47 3.78
C ASN A 348 36.04 -22.71 4.39
N THR A 349 35.25 -23.59 5.00
CA THR A 349 35.73 -24.86 5.57
C THR A 349 36.25 -25.82 4.49
N VAL A 350 35.63 -25.79 3.29
CA VAL A 350 36.11 -26.57 2.13
C VAL A 350 37.42 -26.01 1.56
N LEU A 351 37.54 -24.68 1.49
CA LEU A 351 38.77 -24.01 1.03
C LEU A 351 39.92 -24.27 1.99
N GLU A 352 39.73 -24.15 3.32
CA GLU A 352 40.76 -24.47 4.32
C GLU A 352 41.20 -25.94 4.27
N LYS A 353 40.29 -26.89 4.01
CA LYS A 353 40.64 -28.31 3.84
C LYS A 353 41.44 -28.55 2.56
N ASN A 354 41.14 -27.86 1.48
CA ASN A 354 41.89 -27.99 0.23
C ASN A 354 43.29 -27.39 0.35
N ASP A 355 43.46 -26.25 1.02
CA ASP A 355 44.79 -25.68 1.31
C ASP A 355 45.66 -26.58 2.20
N ILE A 356 45.06 -27.37 3.11
CA ILE A 356 45.75 -28.34 3.92
C ILE A 356 46.16 -29.59 3.11
N MET A 357 45.38 -29.97 2.08
CA MET A 357 45.69 -31.10 1.21
C MET A 357 46.81 -30.78 0.19
N GLU A 358 46.95 -29.53 -0.26
CA GLU A 358 48.03 -29.12 -1.18
C GLU A 358 49.39 -29.00 -0.49
N GLN A 359 49.48 -29.04 0.85
CA GLN A 359 50.74 -28.94 1.58
C GLN A 359 51.30 -30.32 2.03
N SER A 360 50.76 -31.45 1.58
CA SER A 360 51.34 -32.76 1.83
C SER A 360 52.39 -33.12 0.77
N PRO A 361 53.60 -33.53 1.18
CA PRO A 361 54.72 -33.77 0.22
C PRO A 361 54.42 -34.97 -0.67
N ASN A 362 54.58 -34.76 -1.99
CA ASN A 362 54.57 -35.79 -3.02
C ASN A 362 55.52 -36.99 -2.68
N THR A 363 54.92 -38.13 -2.44
CA THR A 363 55.65 -39.41 -2.54
C THR A 363 55.29 -40.01 -3.89
N LEU A 364 56.23 -39.90 -4.82
CA LEU A 364 56.19 -40.56 -6.13
C LEU A 364 56.15 -42.08 -5.95
N ILE A 365 55.11 -42.72 -6.46
CA ILE A 365 55.13 -44.15 -6.76
C ILE A 365 54.88 -44.28 -8.26
N GLU A 366 55.96 -44.62 -8.97
CA GLU A 366 55.90 -45.12 -10.35
C GLU A 366 55.23 -46.48 -10.37
N THR A 367 54.24 -46.65 -11.24
CA THR A 367 53.84 -47.98 -11.76
C THR A 367 53.48 -47.87 -13.22
N ASP A 368 54.10 -48.77 -13.98
CA ASP A 368 54.09 -48.96 -15.43
C ASP A 368 52.72 -49.25 -16.04
N PRO A 369 52.55 -49.09 -17.34
CA PRO A 369 51.28 -49.20 -18.03
C PRO A 369 50.93 -50.62 -18.44
N VAL A 370 49.69 -51.05 -18.23
CA VAL A 370 49.14 -52.27 -18.83
C VAL A 370 48.19 -51.90 -19.96
N VAL A 371 48.52 -52.42 -21.13
CA VAL A 371 47.77 -52.44 -22.37
C VAL A 371 46.74 -53.57 -22.30
N SER A 372 45.53 -53.35 -22.81
CA SER A 372 44.71 -54.26 -23.68
C SER A 372 43.26 -53.77 -23.78
N THR A 373 42.83 -53.47 -24.93
CA THR A 373 42.11 -54.15 -26.03
C THR A 373 40.62 -54.21 -25.86
N ASP A 374 40.02 -53.57 -26.86
CA ASP A 374 38.75 -53.78 -27.57
C ASP A 374 37.66 -54.73 -27.04
N HIS A 375 36.41 -54.26 -27.02
CA HIS A 375 35.34 -54.73 -27.91
C HIS A 375 33.99 -54.00 -27.69
N ASP A 376 33.48 -53.53 -28.83
CA ASP A 376 32.10 -53.49 -29.37
C ASP A 376 30.95 -52.77 -28.63
N ALA A 377 30.54 -51.74 -29.26
CA ALA A 377 29.23 -51.31 -29.78
C ALA A 377 27.95 -51.81 -29.07
N GLU A 378 27.18 -50.84 -28.59
CA GLU A 378 25.76 -50.73 -28.98
C GLU A 378 25.20 -49.34 -28.67
N THR A 379 24.42 -48.87 -29.59
CA THR A 379 23.71 -47.59 -29.71
C THR A 379 22.66 -47.40 -28.62
N ALA A 380 22.69 -46.24 -27.94
CA ALA A 380 21.50 -45.71 -27.28
C ALA A 380 21.46 -44.20 -27.46
N GLU A 381 20.40 -43.73 -28.05
CA GLU A 381 20.02 -42.33 -28.21
C GLU A 381 20.05 -41.61 -26.90
N THR A 382 20.88 -40.57 -26.79
CA THR A 382 20.81 -39.61 -25.68
C THR A 382 20.00 -38.41 -26.14
N ALA A 383 18.80 -38.28 -25.59
CA ALA A 383 18.03 -37.09 -25.65
C ALA A 383 18.76 -35.98 -24.84
N GLU A 384 19.18 -34.93 -25.51
CA GLU A 384 19.64 -33.72 -24.88
C GLU A 384 18.49 -33.06 -24.12
N THR A 385 18.56 -33.10 -22.80
CA THR A 385 17.68 -32.28 -21.96
C THR A 385 18.41 -30.98 -21.64
N THR A 386 18.07 -29.94 -22.40
CA THR A 386 18.50 -28.57 -22.10
C THR A 386 17.78 -28.12 -20.84
N VAL A 387 18.49 -28.07 -19.71
CA VAL A 387 17.99 -27.45 -18.48
C VAL A 387 18.16 -25.95 -18.60
N LEU A 388 17.07 -25.28 -18.96
CA LEU A 388 16.92 -23.85 -18.79
C LEU A 388 16.73 -23.57 -17.28
N LEU A 389 17.77 -23.08 -16.63
CA LEU A 389 17.66 -22.45 -15.31
C LEU A 389 16.88 -21.13 -15.46
N GLY A 390 15.56 -21.24 -15.49
CA GLY A 390 14.66 -20.11 -15.31
C GLY A 390 14.59 -19.75 -13.82
N THR A 391 14.77 -18.48 -13.54
CA THR A 391 14.49 -17.89 -12.23
C THR A 391 13.07 -18.23 -11.78
N THR A 392 12.96 -19.16 -10.83
CA THR A 392 11.68 -19.58 -10.27
C THR A 392 11.20 -18.50 -9.32
N THR A 393 10.23 -17.70 -9.78
CA THR A 393 9.44 -16.86 -8.89
C THR A 393 8.47 -17.80 -8.15
N THR A 394 8.79 -18.15 -6.91
CA THR A 394 7.89 -18.95 -6.08
C THR A 394 6.80 -18.02 -5.57
N THR A 395 5.64 -18.08 -6.18
CA THR A 395 4.43 -17.42 -5.68
C THR A 395 3.83 -18.34 -4.62
N THR A 396 4.00 -17.98 -3.35
CA THR A 396 3.33 -18.66 -2.25
C THR A 396 1.97 -18.02 -2.04
N THR A 397 0.91 -18.75 -2.34
CA THR A 397 -0.47 -18.33 -2.11
C THR A 397 -0.86 -18.76 -0.69
N PHE A 398 -1.31 -17.81 0.13
CA PHE A 398 -1.83 -18.09 1.46
C PHE A 398 -3.35 -18.14 1.41
N GLU A 399 -3.95 -19.27 1.75
CA GLU A 399 -5.37 -19.35 2.07
C GLU A 399 -5.57 -19.11 3.57
N ILE A 400 -6.23 -18.02 3.90
CA ILE A 400 -6.66 -17.73 5.27
C ILE A 400 -8.09 -18.26 5.40
N HIS A 401 -8.25 -19.45 5.96
CA HIS A 401 -9.54 -19.91 6.43
C HIS A 401 -9.83 -19.28 7.80
N ASN A 402 -11.07 -18.83 7.98
CA ASN A 402 -11.61 -18.33 9.24
C ASN A 402 -11.68 -19.47 10.27
N THR A 403 -10.57 -19.86 10.85
CA THR A 403 -10.39 -20.60 12.11
C THR A 403 -8.88 -20.70 12.38
N ASP A 404 -8.48 -20.66 13.61
CA ASP A 404 -7.18 -20.48 14.23
C ASP A 404 -5.94 -21.27 13.71
N ASP A 405 -5.91 -21.74 12.45
CA ASP A 405 -4.76 -22.48 11.91
C ASP A 405 -4.30 -21.88 10.56
N VAL A 406 -3.08 -21.33 10.56
CA VAL A 406 -2.33 -20.95 9.36
C VAL A 406 -1.53 -22.17 8.89
N THR A 407 -2.02 -22.88 7.89
CA THR A 407 -1.26 -23.96 7.24
C THR A 407 -0.60 -23.41 5.97
N MET A 408 0.71 -23.60 5.84
CA MET A 408 1.44 -23.32 4.60
C MET A 408 1.19 -24.44 3.59
N VAL A 409 0.92 -24.09 2.36
CA VAL A 409 1.01 -24.98 1.19
C VAL A 409 2.00 -24.35 0.20
#